data_41286c690022e7aa8fa5e2a3a2900dd7
#
_entry.id   41286c690022e7aa8fa5e2a3a2900dd7
#
_cell.length_a   1.000
_cell.length_b   1.000
_cell.length_c   1.000
_cell.angle_alpha   90.00
_cell.angle_beta   90.00
_cell.angle_gamma   90.00
#
_symmetry.space_group_name_H-M   'P 1'
#
loop_
_entity.id
_entity.type
_entity.pdbx_description
1 polymer ?
#
loop_
_entity_poly.entity_id
_entity_poly.type
_entity_poly.pdbx_seq_one_letter_code
_entity_poly.pdbx_strand_id
1 'polypeptide(L)'
;DHIAGHHEFDERLVHPAEAEILAAPDGANTLATDFVGDDMFEAHPDCPLCYAEYRVRAAPATRLIEDGDVLDLGNRVLQVLHTPGHSPGGISLWEARTQTLFSGDILYDGPLIEDAYHSNLEDYAHSLARLRELPVRTVHGGHFASFSGQRMRELIDAWFDAHRLT
;
A
#
# COMPACT_ATOMS: atom_id res chain seq x y z
N ASP A 1 -7.23 3.50 -3.77
CA ASP A 1 -8.40 2.86 -3.18
C ASP A 1 -8.30 2.67 -1.67
N HIS A 2 -7.10 2.61 -1.10
CA HIS A 2 -6.91 2.40 0.34
C HIS A 2 -7.09 3.66 1.20
N ILE A 3 -7.17 4.85 0.64
CA ILE A 3 -7.16 6.13 1.38
C ILE A 3 -8.52 6.81 1.48
N ALA A 4 -9.54 6.34 0.77
CA ALA A 4 -10.84 7.03 0.70
C ALA A 4 -11.53 7.23 2.06
N GLY A 5 -11.31 6.32 3.02
CA GLY A 5 -11.87 6.39 4.37
C GLY A 5 -11.04 7.16 5.40
N HIS A 6 -9.86 7.67 5.05
CA HIS A 6 -8.96 8.32 6.02
C HIS A 6 -9.60 9.49 6.77
N HIS A 7 -10.48 10.24 6.12
CA HIS A 7 -11.17 11.39 6.71
C HIS A 7 -12.10 11.01 7.89
N GLU A 8 -12.42 9.74 8.07
CA GLU A 8 -13.28 9.24 9.16
C GLU A 8 -12.51 8.97 10.45
N PHE A 9 -11.17 9.05 10.41
CA PHE A 9 -10.32 8.78 11.56
C PHE A 9 -9.70 10.06 12.11
N ASP A 10 -9.60 10.14 13.45
CA ASP A 10 -8.96 11.26 14.15
C ASP A 10 -7.44 11.24 13.99
N GLU A 11 -6.83 10.05 14.03
CA GLU A 11 -5.40 9.86 13.82
C GLU A 11 -5.13 9.33 12.41
N ARG A 12 -4.32 10.05 11.65
CA ARG A 12 -3.96 9.74 10.28
C ARG A 12 -2.45 9.82 10.11
N LEU A 13 -1.86 8.66 9.86
CA LEU A 13 -0.42 8.49 9.70
C LEU A 13 -0.09 8.31 8.23
N VAL A 14 0.94 9.00 7.77
CA VAL A 14 1.40 8.90 6.38
C VAL A 14 2.91 9.15 6.30
N HIS A 15 3.55 8.55 5.32
CA HIS A 15 4.93 8.90 4.99
C HIS A 15 5.00 10.32 4.40
N PRO A 16 6.04 11.13 4.72
CA PRO A 16 6.16 12.51 4.24
C PRO A 16 6.00 12.66 2.72
N ALA A 17 6.46 11.69 1.94
CA ALA A 17 6.40 11.74 0.47
C ALA A 17 4.98 11.79 -0.10
N GLU A 18 3.94 11.43 0.69
CA GLU A 18 2.53 11.44 0.26
C GLU A 18 1.63 12.31 1.14
N ALA A 19 2.21 13.06 2.07
CA ALA A 19 1.43 13.90 2.99
C ALA A 19 0.57 14.93 2.25
N GLU A 20 1.08 15.50 1.17
CA GLU A 20 0.35 16.49 0.36
C GLU A 20 -0.81 15.85 -0.41
N ILE A 21 -0.70 14.58 -0.82
CA ILE A 21 -1.79 13.85 -1.48
C ILE A 21 -2.99 13.72 -0.54
N LEU A 22 -2.74 13.35 0.72
CA LEU A 22 -3.81 13.26 1.72
C LEU A 22 -4.41 14.63 2.09
N ALA A 23 -3.59 15.68 2.07
CA ALA A 23 -4.03 17.03 2.41
C ALA A 23 -4.85 17.68 1.30
N ALA A 24 -4.53 17.40 0.03
CA ALA A 24 -5.16 17.98 -1.15
C ALA A 24 -5.35 16.91 -2.26
N PRO A 25 -6.20 15.89 -2.00
CA PRO A 25 -6.41 14.83 -2.97
C PRO A 25 -7.17 15.32 -4.19
N ASP A 26 -6.76 14.87 -5.36
CA ASP A 26 -7.51 15.02 -6.61
C ASP A 26 -7.63 13.66 -7.33
N GLY A 27 -8.37 13.62 -8.44
CA GLY A 27 -8.61 12.38 -9.16
C GLY A 27 -7.35 11.75 -9.76
N ALA A 28 -6.37 12.57 -10.12
CA ALA A 28 -5.13 12.11 -10.72
C ALA A 28 -4.11 11.66 -9.64
N ASN A 29 -3.90 12.47 -8.60
CA ASN A 29 -2.91 12.14 -7.57
C ASN A 29 -3.33 10.98 -6.66
N THR A 30 -4.63 10.65 -6.61
CA THR A 30 -5.17 9.48 -5.92
C THR A 30 -5.46 8.32 -6.85
N LEU A 31 -5.23 8.46 -8.16
CA LEU A 31 -5.58 7.50 -9.21
C LEU A 31 -7.09 7.17 -9.27
N ALA A 32 -7.93 7.89 -8.54
CA ALA A 32 -9.37 7.62 -8.49
C ALA A 32 -10.04 7.80 -9.87
N THR A 33 -9.53 8.71 -10.71
CA THR A 33 -10.04 8.91 -12.07
C THR A 33 -9.90 7.66 -12.93
N ASP A 34 -8.84 6.89 -12.73
CA ASP A 34 -8.49 5.75 -13.58
C ASP A 34 -9.15 4.45 -13.10
N PHE A 35 -9.45 4.34 -11.80
CA PHE A 35 -9.89 3.10 -11.19
C PHE A 35 -11.32 3.09 -10.64
N VAL A 36 -11.99 4.24 -10.54
CA VAL A 36 -13.38 4.29 -10.05
C VAL A 36 -14.36 4.03 -11.19
N GLY A 37 -15.11 2.94 -11.10
CA GLY A 37 -16.07 2.53 -12.12
C GLY A 37 -17.17 1.59 -11.59
N ASP A 38 -18.05 1.16 -12.48
CA ASP A 38 -19.19 0.28 -12.16
C ASP A 38 -18.73 -1.09 -11.58
N ASP A 39 -17.58 -1.57 -11.99
CA ASP A 39 -16.99 -2.86 -11.61
C ASP A 39 -16.51 -2.91 -10.16
N MET A 40 -16.48 -1.77 -9.47
CA MET A 40 -16.15 -1.71 -8.04
C MET A 40 -17.28 -2.19 -7.12
N PHE A 41 -18.49 -2.38 -7.65
CA PHE A 41 -19.67 -2.69 -6.85
C PHE A 41 -20.25 -4.07 -7.20
N GLU A 42 -20.45 -4.91 -6.19
CA GLU A 42 -21.24 -6.15 -6.35
C GLU A 42 -22.74 -5.87 -6.55
N ALA A 43 -23.22 -4.76 -5.99
CA ALA A 43 -24.58 -4.28 -6.16
C ALA A 43 -24.58 -2.75 -6.21
N HIS A 44 -25.26 -2.20 -7.22
CA HIS A 44 -25.40 -0.76 -7.33
C HIS A 44 -26.38 -0.23 -6.28
N PRO A 45 -26.11 0.96 -5.68
CA PRO A 45 -27.06 1.64 -4.84
C PRO A 45 -28.30 2.08 -5.67
N ASP A 46 -29.43 2.27 -5.00
CA ASP A 46 -30.70 2.70 -5.65
C ASP A 46 -30.64 4.08 -6.32
N CYS A 47 -29.57 4.85 -6.03
CA CYS A 47 -29.34 6.14 -6.68
C CYS A 47 -28.23 6.04 -7.75
N PRO A 48 -28.33 6.75 -8.87
CA PRO A 48 -27.25 6.80 -9.85
C PRO A 48 -25.97 7.34 -9.22
N LEU A 49 -24.86 6.63 -9.41
CA LEU A 49 -23.53 7.11 -9.05
C LEU A 49 -22.95 7.89 -10.24
N CYS A 50 -22.48 9.09 -9.97
CA CYS A 50 -21.73 9.86 -10.95
C CYS A 50 -20.22 9.71 -10.65
N TYR A 51 -19.56 8.74 -11.25
CA TYR A 51 -18.13 8.46 -11.03
C TYR A 51 -17.25 9.66 -11.40
N ALA A 52 -17.66 10.47 -12.37
CA ALA A 52 -16.94 11.69 -12.72
C ALA A 52 -16.94 12.75 -11.61
N GLU A 53 -17.90 12.67 -10.69
CA GLU A 53 -17.99 13.55 -9.52
C GLU A 53 -17.35 12.96 -8.27
N TYR A 54 -16.94 11.69 -8.31
CA TYR A 54 -16.28 11.06 -7.18
C TYR A 54 -14.99 11.81 -6.83
N ARG A 55 -14.79 12.06 -5.55
CA ARG A 55 -13.58 12.71 -5.01
C ARG A 55 -13.23 12.08 -3.67
N VAL A 56 -11.97 11.77 -3.53
CA VAL A 56 -11.42 11.44 -2.21
C VAL A 56 -11.46 12.70 -1.35
N ARG A 57 -11.93 12.59 -0.12
CA ARG A 57 -11.99 13.72 0.81
C ARG A 57 -10.61 14.01 1.38
N ALA A 58 -10.27 15.29 1.50
CA ALA A 58 -9.05 15.71 2.16
C ALA A 58 -8.99 15.19 3.61
N ALA A 59 -7.88 14.58 3.93
CA ALA A 59 -7.60 14.01 5.24
C ALA A 59 -6.14 14.28 5.63
N PRO A 60 -5.76 15.56 5.89
CA PRO A 60 -4.39 15.90 6.23
C PRO A 60 -3.85 14.99 7.32
N ALA A 61 -2.59 14.58 7.18
CA ALA A 61 -1.93 13.77 8.18
C ALA A 61 -1.92 14.45 9.54
N THR A 62 -2.15 13.70 10.60
CA THR A 62 -1.99 14.18 11.97
C THR A 62 -0.61 13.86 12.53
N ARG A 63 0.05 12.86 11.92
CA ARG A 63 1.40 12.44 12.25
C ARG A 63 2.11 11.95 10.99
N LEU A 64 3.33 12.40 10.77
CA LEU A 64 4.22 11.82 9.78
C LEU A 64 4.97 10.63 10.39
N ILE A 65 5.15 9.58 9.59
CA ILE A 65 5.89 8.37 9.97
C ILE A 65 6.94 8.06 8.93
N GLU A 66 8.09 7.62 9.39
CA GLU A 66 9.25 7.30 8.55
C GLU A 66 9.73 5.87 8.79
N ASP A 67 10.70 5.46 7.99
CA ASP A 67 11.33 4.15 8.12
C ASP A 67 11.91 3.92 9.53
N GLY A 68 11.60 2.78 10.11
CA GLY A 68 12.05 2.41 11.45
C GLY A 68 11.17 2.90 12.59
N ASP A 69 10.19 3.79 12.32
CA ASP A 69 9.23 4.20 13.35
C ASP A 69 8.49 2.99 13.93
N VAL A 70 8.07 3.15 15.18
CA VAL A 70 7.37 2.11 15.92
C VAL A 70 5.95 2.59 16.28
N LEU A 71 4.98 1.77 15.94
CA LEU A 71 3.58 1.95 16.30
C LEU A 71 3.23 0.95 17.40
N ASP A 72 3.07 1.43 18.62
CA ASP A 72 2.66 0.62 19.77
C ASP A 72 1.12 0.67 19.91
N LEU A 73 0.48 -0.46 19.68
CA LEU A 73 -0.97 -0.63 19.80
C LEU A 73 -1.35 -1.25 21.16
N GLY A 74 -0.44 -1.26 22.13
CA GLY A 74 -0.63 -1.85 23.45
C GLY A 74 -0.36 -3.37 23.47
N ASN A 75 -1.11 -4.14 22.71
CA ASN A 75 -0.93 -5.59 22.61
C ASN A 75 -0.09 -6.05 21.40
N ARG A 76 0.22 -5.14 20.50
CA ARG A 76 1.04 -5.36 19.29
C ARG A 76 1.96 -4.18 19.08
N VAL A 77 3.12 -4.47 18.54
CA VAL A 77 4.11 -3.47 18.13
C VAL A 77 4.42 -3.69 16.66
N LEU A 78 4.22 -2.64 15.87
CA LEU A 78 4.47 -2.65 14.44
C LEU A 78 5.64 -1.72 14.14
N GLN A 79 6.61 -2.21 13.39
CA GLN A 79 7.68 -1.38 12.83
C GLN A 79 7.26 -0.91 11.43
N VAL A 80 7.42 0.37 11.18
CA VAL A 80 7.25 0.96 9.85
C VAL A 80 8.46 0.64 9.00
N LEU A 81 8.23 0.12 7.82
CA LEU A 81 9.23 -0.08 6.78
C LEU A 81 8.81 0.80 5.60
N HIS A 82 9.65 1.76 5.23
CA HIS A 82 9.44 2.50 3.99
C HIS A 82 9.77 1.57 2.82
N THR A 83 8.77 1.28 2.02
CA THR A 83 8.81 0.36 0.88
C THR A 83 8.23 1.03 -0.36
N PRO A 84 8.93 2.06 -0.89
CA PRO A 84 8.49 2.74 -2.11
C PRO A 84 8.59 1.80 -3.33
N GLY A 85 7.99 2.21 -4.41
CA GLY A 85 7.98 1.48 -5.68
C GLY A 85 6.62 1.53 -6.32
N HIS A 86 5.58 1.00 -5.68
CA HIS A 86 4.20 1.19 -6.10
C HIS A 86 3.82 2.68 -6.00
N SER A 87 4.16 3.30 -4.90
CA SER A 87 4.04 4.73 -4.68
C SER A 87 5.23 5.26 -3.87
N PRO A 88 5.55 6.57 -3.92
CA PRO A 88 6.77 7.11 -3.30
C PRO A 88 6.74 7.08 -1.77
N GLY A 89 5.58 7.09 -1.16
CA GLY A 89 5.41 7.01 0.29
C GLY A 89 4.89 5.65 0.77
N GLY A 90 4.93 4.63 -0.07
CA GLY A 90 4.50 3.28 0.28
C GLY A 90 5.20 2.78 1.53
N ILE A 91 4.43 2.24 2.47
CA ILE A 91 4.95 1.64 3.70
C ILE A 91 4.45 0.21 3.86
N SER A 92 5.27 -0.61 4.47
CA SER A 92 4.87 -1.91 5.03
C SER A 92 4.95 -1.86 6.55
N LEU A 93 4.13 -2.67 7.23
CA LEU A 93 4.17 -2.76 8.68
C LEU A 93 4.63 -4.17 9.08
N TRP A 94 5.67 -4.24 9.91
CA TRP A 94 6.26 -5.48 10.36
C TRP A 94 5.98 -5.74 11.83
N GLU A 95 5.37 -6.88 12.16
CA GLU A 95 5.22 -7.39 13.51
C GLU A 95 6.18 -8.56 13.76
N ALA A 96 7.26 -8.29 14.47
CA ALA A 96 8.33 -9.29 14.70
C ALA A 96 7.89 -10.48 15.57
N ARG A 97 6.97 -10.29 16.53
CA ARG A 97 6.53 -11.34 17.45
C ARG A 97 5.80 -12.48 16.75
N THR A 98 4.92 -12.16 15.80
CA THR A 98 4.16 -13.15 15.03
C THR A 98 4.76 -13.41 13.65
N GLN A 99 5.79 -12.65 13.28
CA GLN A 99 6.40 -12.67 11.96
C GLN A 99 5.38 -12.36 10.86
N THR A 100 4.55 -11.35 11.12
CA THR A 100 3.50 -10.90 10.21
C THR A 100 3.93 -9.63 9.51
N LEU A 101 3.78 -9.61 8.19
CA LEU A 101 4.01 -8.45 7.34
C LEU A 101 2.68 -7.97 6.75
N PHE A 102 2.37 -6.69 6.91
CA PHE A 102 1.33 -6.00 6.15
C PHE A 102 2.06 -5.23 5.05
N SER A 103 2.00 -5.74 3.83
CA SER A 103 2.84 -5.23 2.74
C SER A 103 2.20 -4.09 1.96
N GLY A 104 0.90 -3.80 2.14
CA GLY A 104 0.22 -2.87 1.24
C GLY A 104 0.34 -3.34 -0.21
N ASP A 105 0.55 -2.40 -1.13
CA ASP A 105 0.57 -2.67 -2.56
C ASP A 105 1.96 -2.88 -3.15
N ILE A 106 2.99 -2.84 -2.32
CA ILE A 106 4.32 -3.21 -2.79
C ILE A 106 4.42 -4.71 -3.12
N LEU A 107 3.59 -5.56 -2.45
CA LEU A 107 3.58 -6.99 -2.68
C LEU A 107 2.27 -7.65 -2.24
N TYR A 108 1.59 -8.33 -3.15
CA TYR A 108 0.44 -9.20 -2.92
C TYR A 108 0.48 -10.39 -3.90
N ASP A 109 -0.31 -11.43 -3.66
CA ASP A 109 -0.33 -12.62 -4.53
C ASP A 109 -1.28 -12.41 -5.72
N GLY A 110 -0.85 -11.54 -6.64
CA GLY A 110 -1.58 -11.14 -7.84
C GLY A 110 -0.71 -10.27 -8.76
N PRO A 111 -1.26 -9.76 -9.86
CA PRO A 111 -0.57 -8.82 -10.74
C PRO A 111 -0.26 -7.52 -9.99
N LEU A 112 1.00 -7.19 -9.84
CA LEU A 112 1.41 -5.94 -9.20
C LEU A 112 1.17 -4.76 -10.14
N ILE A 113 0.71 -3.63 -9.59
CA ILE A 113 0.59 -2.36 -10.31
C ILE A 113 1.91 -1.62 -10.13
N GLU A 114 2.73 -1.61 -11.17
CA GLU A 114 4.09 -1.07 -11.16
C GLU A 114 4.33 0.00 -12.22
N ASP A 115 3.27 0.33 -12.95
CA ASP A 115 3.25 1.31 -14.05
C ASP A 115 2.31 2.50 -13.80
N ALA A 116 1.79 2.66 -12.59
CA ALA A 116 1.11 3.88 -12.19
C ALA A 116 2.07 5.08 -12.25
N TYR A 117 1.55 6.29 -12.47
CA TYR A 117 2.41 7.46 -12.69
C TYR A 117 3.34 7.80 -11.51
N HIS A 118 3.03 7.31 -10.31
CA HIS A 118 3.88 7.43 -9.13
C HIS A 118 4.90 6.29 -8.99
N SER A 119 4.75 5.20 -9.75
CA SER A 119 5.55 4.00 -9.57
C SER A 119 6.98 4.19 -10.05
N ASN A 120 7.91 3.49 -9.38
CA ASN A 120 9.33 3.48 -9.72
C ASN A 120 9.89 2.07 -9.57
N LEU A 121 10.36 1.47 -10.67
CA LEU A 121 10.86 0.09 -10.68
C LEU A 121 12.16 -0.10 -9.89
N GLU A 122 13.03 0.90 -9.80
CA GLU A 122 14.25 0.82 -9.00
C GLU A 122 13.93 0.78 -7.52
N ASP A 123 12.99 1.62 -7.07
CA ASP A 123 12.49 1.60 -5.71
C ASP A 123 11.76 0.29 -5.39
N TYR A 124 10.99 -0.25 -6.36
CA TYR A 124 10.36 -1.57 -6.25
C TYR A 124 11.40 -2.65 -5.96
N ALA A 125 12.47 -2.70 -6.78
CA ALA A 125 13.54 -3.68 -6.62
C ALA A 125 14.20 -3.59 -5.22
N HIS A 126 14.51 -2.39 -4.75
CA HIS A 126 15.09 -2.18 -3.43
C HIS A 126 14.14 -2.62 -2.31
N SER A 127 12.87 -2.27 -2.42
CA SER A 127 11.85 -2.63 -1.43
C SER A 127 11.64 -4.14 -1.37
N LEU A 128 11.49 -4.80 -2.51
CA LEU A 128 11.31 -6.25 -2.58
C LEU A 128 12.55 -7.00 -2.08
N ALA A 129 13.76 -6.56 -2.43
CA ALA A 129 14.99 -7.14 -1.92
C ALA A 129 15.07 -7.05 -0.39
N ARG A 130 14.70 -5.90 0.18
CA ARG A 130 14.62 -5.71 1.63
C ARG A 130 13.60 -6.63 2.29
N LEU A 131 12.39 -6.72 1.76
CA LEU A 131 11.32 -7.57 2.30
C LEU A 131 11.70 -9.06 2.25
N ARG A 132 12.42 -9.49 1.22
CA ARG A 132 12.88 -10.86 1.03
C ARG A 132 13.74 -11.38 2.19
N GLU A 133 14.52 -10.50 2.82
CA GLU A 133 15.42 -10.85 3.94
C GLU A 133 14.69 -11.00 5.29
N LEU A 134 13.44 -10.56 5.38
CA LEU A 134 12.68 -10.67 6.62
C LEU A 134 12.22 -12.10 6.88
N PRO A 135 12.23 -12.56 8.15
CA PRO A 135 11.77 -13.88 8.54
C PRO A 135 10.23 -13.95 8.59
N VAL A 136 9.58 -13.58 7.49
CA VAL A 136 8.12 -13.51 7.41
C VAL A 136 7.51 -14.90 7.43
N ARG A 137 6.47 -15.06 8.24
CA ARG A 137 5.62 -16.24 8.30
C ARG A 137 4.31 -16.04 7.53
N THR A 138 3.70 -14.87 7.69
CA THR A 138 2.41 -14.53 7.08
C THR A 138 2.47 -13.14 6.49
N VAL A 139 1.95 -12.97 5.28
CA VAL A 139 1.78 -11.69 4.60
C VAL A 139 0.30 -11.38 4.45
N HIS A 140 -0.06 -10.14 4.75
CA HIS A 140 -1.33 -9.52 4.40
C HIS A 140 -1.04 -8.41 3.40
N GLY A 141 -1.33 -8.66 2.12
CA GLY A 141 -1.20 -7.66 1.04
C GLY A 141 -2.36 -6.67 1.05
N GLY A 142 -2.24 -5.60 0.29
CA GLY A 142 -3.32 -4.65 0.06
C GLY A 142 -4.48 -5.27 -0.71
N HIS A 143 -4.17 -6.22 -1.59
CA HIS A 143 -5.13 -6.97 -2.40
C HIS A 143 -4.98 -8.47 -2.23
N PHE A 144 -6.03 -9.22 -2.60
CA PHE A 144 -6.10 -10.68 -2.60
C PHE A 144 -5.97 -11.31 -1.20
N ALA A 145 -5.90 -12.65 -1.17
CA ALA A 145 -5.82 -13.40 0.07
C ALA A 145 -4.42 -13.30 0.71
N SER A 146 -4.38 -13.46 2.02
CA SER A 146 -3.14 -13.60 2.77
C SER A 146 -2.36 -14.84 2.35
N PHE A 147 -1.04 -14.79 2.42
CA PHE A 147 -0.16 -15.86 1.97
C PHE A 147 1.04 -16.07 2.90
N SER A 148 1.80 -17.13 2.65
CA SER A 148 2.94 -17.50 3.50
C SER A 148 4.22 -16.73 3.13
N GLY A 149 5.17 -16.64 4.08
CA GLY A 149 6.50 -16.09 3.79
C GLY A 149 7.30 -16.91 2.76
N GLN A 150 6.99 -18.20 2.56
CA GLN A 150 7.55 -18.96 1.45
C GLN A 150 7.01 -18.43 0.12
N ARG A 151 5.69 -18.26 0.02
CA ARG A 151 5.06 -17.69 -1.18
C ARG A 151 5.55 -16.28 -1.47
N MET A 152 5.77 -15.48 -0.44
CA MET A 152 6.40 -14.15 -0.56
C MET A 152 7.72 -14.21 -1.31
N ARG A 153 8.62 -15.10 -0.89
CA ARG A 153 9.93 -15.24 -1.55
C ARG A 153 9.80 -15.70 -2.99
N GLU A 154 8.89 -16.66 -3.27
CA GLU A 154 8.61 -17.12 -4.64
C GLU A 154 8.13 -15.99 -5.55
N LEU A 155 7.23 -15.13 -5.05
CA LEU A 155 6.73 -13.98 -5.79
C LEU A 155 7.83 -12.95 -6.06
N ILE A 156 8.65 -12.65 -5.06
CA ILE A 156 9.77 -11.72 -5.20
C ILE A 156 10.80 -12.26 -6.19
N ASP A 157 11.17 -13.53 -6.09
CA ASP A 157 12.12 -14.17 -7.03
C ASP A 157 11.58 -14.15 -8.46
N ALA A 158 10.28 -14.45 -8.64
CA ALA A 158 9.63 -14.38 -9.95
C ALA A 158 9.58 -12.96 -10.51
N TRP A 159 9.41 -11.94 -9.65
CA TRP A 159 9.44 -10.55 -10.06
C TRP A 159 10.83 -10.14 -10.57
N PHE A 160 11.90 -10.49 -9.84
CA PHE A 160 13.28 -10.22 -10.29
C PHE A 160 13.61 -10.94 -11.60
N ASP A 161 13.17 -12.19 -11.76
CA ASP A 161 13.38 -12.96 -13.00
C ASP A 161 12.67 -12.29 -14.19
N ALA A 162 11.45 -11.81 -14.00
CA ALA A 162 10.67 -11.14 -15.03
C ALA A 162 11.31 -9.81 -15.49
N HIS A 163 11.89 -9.07 -14.55
CA HIS A 163 12.53 -7.77 -14.84
C HIS A 163 14.02 -7.88 -15.18
N ARG A 164 14.56 -9.09 -15.21
CA ARG A 164 16.00 -9.36 -15.50
C ARG A 164 16.97 -8.55 -14.63
N LEU A 165 16.54 -8.25 -13.42
CA LEU A 165 17.37 -7.61 -12.42
C LEU A 165 18.06 -8.72 -11.61
N THR A 166 19.37 -8.86 -11.77
CA THR A 166 20.19 -9.85 -11.05
C THR A 166 20.95 -9.19 -9.89
#